data_cc19a2e09292ecd16c601d6c017cc910
#
_entry.id   cc19a2e09292ecd16c601d6c017cc910
#
_cell.length_a   1.000
_cell.length_b   1.000
_cell.length_c   1.000
_cell.angle_alpha   90.00
_cell.angle_beta   90.00
_cell.angle_gamma   90.00
#
_symmetry.space_group_name_H-M   'P 1'
#
loop_
_entity.id
_entity.type
_entity.pdbx_description
1 polymer ?
#
loop_
_entity_poly.entity_id
_entity_poly.type
_entity_poly.pdbx_seq_one_letter_code
_entity_poly.pdbx_strand_id
1 'polypeptide(L)'
;MQKIKTGIYGGSFNPIHNGHIAIAKRMLELAGLDEIWLIVSPQNPLKTAGSLLDDRLRLAMTQRALAPYSQLTASDYEFSLPRPSYMWNTLQRLSADYPEREFTLLIGADNWTVFDRWYHAADIIAHYPIAIYPRTGSPIDTSTLPPTVRLYDTGLYDISSTEVREKAAHGEDVAQLVPTEIVDDVKRHYGC
;
A
#
# COMPACT_ATOMS: atom_id res chain seq x y z
N MET A 1 -3.36 19.61 -20.97
CA MET A 1 -2.87 19.80 -19.58
C MET A 1 -2.10 18.55 -19.17
N GLN A 2 -1.01 18.71 -18.45
CA GLN A 2 -0.26 17.56 -17.92
C GLN A 2 -1.09 16.88 -16.84
N LYS A 3 -1.21 15.55 -16.87
CA LYS A 3 -1.94 14.79 -15.84
C LYS A 3 -1.13 14.74 -14.55
N ILE A 4 -1.83 14.67 -13.42
CA ILE A 4 -1.23 14.44 -12.10
C ILE A 4 -0.82 12.98 -12.01
N LYS A 5 0.45 12.73 -11.74
CA LYS A 5 1.00 11.37 -11.59
C LYS A 5 0.73 10.86 -10.18
N THR A 6 -0.23 9.97 -10.06
CA THR A 6 -0.71 9.45 -8.78
C THR A 6 -0.30 8.00 -8.59
N GLY A 7 0.46 7.71 -7.54
CA GLY A 7 0.78 6.35 -7.14
C GLY A 7 -0.38 5.72 -6.36
N ILE A 8 -0.73 4.48 -6.68
CA ILE A 8 -1.74 3.68 -5.96
C ILE A 8 -1.03 2.61 -5.14
N TYR A 9 -1.05 2.79 -3.84
CA TYR A 9 -0.45 1.89 -2.87
C TYR A 9 -1.56 1.19 -2.06
N GLY A 10 -2.02 0.04 -2.57
CA GLY A 10 -3.04 -0.77 -1.90
C GLY A 10 -2.47 -1.57 -0.73
N GLY A 11 -3.19 -1.62 0.37
CA GLY A 11 -2.78 -2.39 1.53
C GLY A 11 -3.85 -2.55 2.59
N SER A 12 -3.70 -3.58 3.43
CA SER A 12 -4.57 -3.74 4.60
C SER A 12 -4.29 -2.69 5.67
N PHE A 13 -3.02 -2.22 5.77
CA PHE A 13 -2.53 -1.28 6.79
C PHE A 13 -3.06 -1.63 8.19
N ASN A 14 -2.67 -2.80 8.68
CA ASN A 14 -3.21 -3.42 9.90
C ASN A 14 -2.13 -3.66 10.98
N PRO A 15 -1.55 -2.59 11.57
CA PRO A 15 -1.68 -1.17 11.20
C PRO A 15 -0.70 -0.72 10.11
N ILE A 16 -0.84 0.54 9.69
CA ILE A 16 0.23 1.25 8.97
C ILE A 16 1.46 1.38 9.88
N HIS A 17 2.66 1.38 9.28
CA HIS A 17 3.91 1.48 10.03
C HIS A 17 4.96 2.31 9.26
N ASN A 18 6.07 2.64 9.93
CA ASN A 18 7.13 3.49 9.38
C ASN A 18 7.70 2.96 8.06
N GLY A 19 7.74 1.64 7.87
CA GLY A 19 8.19 1.04 6.60
C GLY A 19 7.28 1.39 5.42
N HIS A 20 5.95 1.41 5.59
CA HIS A 20 5.02 1.82 4.53
C HIS A 20 5.25 3.27 4.11
N ILE A 21 5.41 4.17 5.09
CA ILE A 21 5.62 5.60 4.84
C ILE A 21 6.97 5.84 4.17
N ALA A 22 8.03 5.17 4.63
CA ALA A 22 9.36 5.29 4.04
C ALA A 22 9.36 4.83 2.57
N ILE A 23 8.73 3.70 2.26
CA ILE A 23 8.54 3.22 0.89
C ILE A 23 7.78 4.25 0.05
N ALA A 24 6.64 4.75 0.53
CA ALA A 24 5.84 5.73 -0.19
C ALA A 24 6.65 7.00 -0.50
N LYS A 25 7.40 7.54 0.45
CA LYS A 25 8.25 8.71 0.25
C LYS A 25 9.35 8.46 -0.80
N ARG A 26 10.02 7.30 -0.72
CA ARG A 26 11.04 6.95 -1.72
C ARG A 26 10.45 6.75 -3.11
N MET A 27 9.24 6.19 -3.20
CA MET A 27 8.56 6.01 -4.48
C MET A 27 8.11 7.33 -5.11
N LEU A 28 7.68 8.32 -4.33
CA LEU A 28 7.43 9.68 -4.83
C LEU A 28 8.64 10.22 -5.61
N GLU A 29 9.82 10.12 -5.00
CA GLU A 29 11.07 10.63 -5.57
C GLU A 29 11.51 9.80 -6.78
N LEU A 30 11.65 8.48 -6.61
CA LEU A 30 12.28 7.58 -7.60
C LEU A 30 11.40 7.36 -8.83
N ALA A 31 10.09 7.26 -8.66
CA ALA A 31 9.15 7.07 -9.76
C ALA A 31 8.63 8.40 -10.34
N GLY A 32 9.03 9.55 -9.78
CA GLY A 32 8.64 10.88 -10.24
C GLY A 32 7.12 11.11 -10.15
N LEU A 33 6.52 10.69 -9.03
CA LEU A 33 5.09 10.85 -8.76
C LEU A 33 4.81 12.19 -8.07
N ASP A 34 3.65 12.79 -8.35
CA ASP A 34 3.21 14.02 -7.71
C ASP A 34 2.58 13.74 -6.34
N GLU A 35 1.89 12.61 -6.22
CA GLU A 35 1.21 12.17 -5.00
C GLU A 35 1.11 10.64 -4.93
N ILE A 36 0.86 10.10 -3.74
CA ILE A 36 0.52 8.68 -3.54
C ILE A 36 -0.73 8.56 -2.69
N TRP A 37 -1.68 7.75 -3.16
CA TRP A 37 -2.87 7.36 -2.42
C TRP A 37 -2.66 5.98 -1.80
N LEU A 38 -2.65 5.92 -0.47
CA LEU A 38 -2.66 4.67 0.28
C LEU A 38 -4.12 4.19 0.37
N ILE A 39 -4.47 3.23 -0.49
CA ILE A 39 -5.83 2.67 -0.55
C ILE A 39 -5.96 1.62 0.54
N VAL A 40 -6.76 1.92 1.57
CA VAL A 40 -7.05 0.95 2.65
C VAL A 40 -7.99 -0.12 2.12
N SER A 41 -7.49 -1.35 1.98
CA SER A 41 -8.32 -2.46 1.50
C SER A 41 -9.25 -2.97 2.61
N PRO A 42 -10.58 -3.01 2.37
CA PRO A 42 -11.53 -3.55 3.35
C PRO A 42 -11.36 -5.06 3.50
N GLN A 43 -11.06 -5.77 2.41
CA GLN A 43 -10.83 -7.21 2.40
C GLN A 43 -9.90 -7.58 1.25
N ASN A 44 -8.67 -7.95 1.60
CA ASN A 44 -7.73 -8.48 0.61
C ASN A 44 -8.15 -9.92 0.24
N PRO A 45 -8.40 -10.22 -1.06
CA PRO A 45 -8.82 -11.56 -1.49
C PRO A 45 -7.81 -12.66 -1.18
N LEU A 46 -6.54 -12.31 -0.97
CA LEU A 46 -5.46 -13.25 -0.65
C LEU A 46 -5.23 -13.44 0.86
N LYS A 47 -6.00 -12.78 1.73
CA LYS A 47 -5.86 -12.87 3.19
C LYS A 47 -7.13 -13.42 3.84
N THR A 48 -6.95 -14.32 4.83
CA THR A 48 -8.06 -14.81 5.65
C THR A 48 -8.64 -13.70 6.54
N ALA A 49 -9.96 -13.60 6.61
CA ALA A 49 -10.70 -12.51 7.24
C ALA A 49 -10.56 -12.40 8.78
N GLY A 50 -9.92 -13.39 9.44
CA GLY A 50 -10.00 -13.55 10.92
C GLY A 50 -9.11 -12.64 11.77
N SER A 51 -8.23 -11.81 11.18
CA SER A 51 -7.26 -11.01 11.96
C SER A 51 -7.16 -9.54 11.58
N LEU A 52 -8.10 -9.04 10.78
CA LEU A 52 -8.12 -7.64 10.39
C LEU A 52 -8.93 -6.82 11.40
N LEU A 53 -8.33 -5.74 11.90
CA LEU A 53 -9.07 -4.69 12.60
C LEU A 53 -10.11 -4.07 11.64
N ASP A 54 -11.18 -3.53 12.20
CA ASP A 54 -12.22 -2.81 11.44
C ASP A 54 -11.61 -1.83 10.43
N ASP A 55 -12.15 -1.79 9.22
CA ASP A 55 -11.61 -1.03 8.10
C ASP A 55 -11.60 0.48 8.37
N ARG A 56 -12.60 1.02 9.07
CA ARG A 56 -12.66 2.45 9.45
C ARG A 56 -11.62 2.81 10.50
N LEU A 57 -11.32 1.92 11.43
CA LEU A 57 -10.25 2.12 12.41
C LEU A 57 -8.88 2.12 11.74
N ARG A 58 -8.65 1.20 10.79
CA ARG A 58 -7.41 1.17 9.99
C ARG A 58 -7.25 2.42 9.12
N LEU A 59 -8.33 2.88 8.51
CA LEU A 59 -8.36 4.14 7.77
C LEU A 59 -8.00 5.34 8.66
N ALA A 60 -8.66 5.45 9.82
CA ALA A 60 -8.42 6.56 10.75
C ALA A 60 -6.96 6.61 11.24
N MET A 61 -6.36 5.44 11.56
CA MET A 61 -4.93 5.37 11.89
C MET A 61 -4.05 5.76 10.69
N THR A 62 -4.40 5.31 9.49
CA THR A 62 -3.64 5.66 8.28
C THR A 62 -3.71 7.16 8.01
N GLN A 63 -4.86 7.79 8.14
CA GLN A 63 -5.04 9.25 8.00
C GLN A 63 -4.18 10.03 9.01
N ARG A 64 -4.19 9.63 10.29
CA ARG A 64 -3.36 10.27 11.31
C ARG A 64 -1.87 10.10 11.05
N ALA A 65 -1.45 8.90 10.69
CA ALA A 65 -0.06 8.60 10.37
C ALA A 65 0.46 9.42 9.17
N LEU A 66 -0.41 9.75 8.22
CA LEU A 66 -0.05 10.50 7.03
C LEU A 66 -0.23 12.02 7.16
N ALA A 67 -0.85 12.51 8.23
CA ALA A 67 -1.13 13.93 8.41
C ALA A 67 0.09 14.87 8.21
N PRO A 68 1.33 14.49 8.58
CA PRO A 68 2.51 15.31 8.33
C PRO A 68 2.96 15.39 6.85
N TYR A 69 2.39 14.57 5.95
CA TYR A 69 2.88 14.37 4.58
C TYR A 69 1.84 14.81 3.55
N SER A 70 1.96 16.02 3.00
CA SER A 70 0.98 16.61 2.08
C SER A 70 0.80 15.84 0.75
N GLN A 71 1.79 15.06 0.33
CA GLN A 71 1.75 14.28 -0.90
C GLN A 71 1.26 12.83 -0.70
N LEU A 72 0.98 12.42 0.55
CA LEU A 72 0.49 11.09 0.88
C LEU A 72 -0.95 11.20 1.41
N THR A 73 -1.87 10.46 0.82
CA THR A 73 -3.29 10.49 1.19
C THR A 73 -3.78 9.09 1.52
N ALA A 74 -4.42 8.92 2.67
CA ALA A 74 -5.17 7.70 2.98
C ALA A 74 -6.54 7.76 2.31
N SER A 75 -6.91 6.70 1.60
CA SER A 75 -8.15 6.64 0.83
C SER A 75 -9.00 5.44 1.23
N ASP A 76 -10.29 5.67 1.40
CA ASP A 76 -11.34 4.67 1.61
C ASP A 76 -12.03 4.25 0.31
N TYR A 77 -11.44 4.55 -0.83
CA TYR A 77 -12.06 4.38 -2.14
C TYR A 77 -12.64 2.97 -2.36
N GLU A 78 -11.92 1.93 -1.92
CA GLU A 78 -12.39 0.54 -2.03
C GLU A 78 -13.56 0.19 -1.10
N PHE A 79 -13.90 1.03 -0.10
CA PHE A 79 -15.03 0.75 0.80
C PHE A 79 -16.38 0.81 0.09
N SER A 80 -16.48 1.56 -1.00
CA SER A 80 -17.66 1.67 -1.85
C SER A 80 -17.73 0.64 -2.98
N LEU A 81 -16.66 -0.15 -3.17
CA LEU A 81 -16.57 -1.15 -4.24
C LEU A 81 -17.07 -2.52 -3.77
N PRO A 82 -17.48 -3.42 -4.71
CA PRO A 82 -17.84 -4.79 -4.38
C PRO A 82 -16.69 -5.53 -3.68
N ARG A 83 -17.02 -6.35 -2.69
CA ARG A 83 -16.06 -7.19 -1.95
C ARG A 83 -16.06 -8.63 -2.46
N PRO A 84 -14.89 -9.29 -2.56
CA PRO A 84 -13.54 -8.78 -2.30
C PRO A 84 -13.13 -7.74 -3.35
N SER A 85 -12.34 -6.71 -2.94
CA SER A 85 -11.86 -5.71 -3.87
C SER A 85 -10.66 -6.25 -4.67
N TYR A 86 -10.77 -6.14 -5.99
CA TYR A 86 -9.70 -6.49 -6.92
C TYR A 86 -9.06 -5.23 -7.48
N MET A 87 -7.74 -5.17 -7.50
CA MET A 87 -6.99 -3.99 -7.93
C MET A 87 -7.32 -3.54 -9.36
N TRP A 88 -7.61 -4.48 -10.27
CA TRP A 88 -8.08 -4.14 -11.61
C TRP A 88 -9.34 -3.25 -11.58
N ASN A 89 -10.34 -3.66 -10.83
CA ASN A 89 -11.59 -2.90 -10.70
C ASN A 89 -11.36 -1.53 -10.05
N THR A 90 -10.48 -1.48 -9.05
CA THR A 90 -10.10 -0.23 -8.38
C THR A 90 -9.45 0.74 -9.35
N LEU A 91 -8.45 0.30 -10.12
CA LEU A 91 -7.74 1.13 -11.09
C LEU A 91 -8.65 1.62 -12.23
N GLN A 92 -9.50 0.74 -12.77
CA GLN A 92 -10.45 1.14 -13.81
C GLN A 92 -11.43 2.21 -13.31
N ARG A 93 -11.96 2.01 -12.12
CA ARG A 93 -12.91 2.96 -11.54
C ARG A 93 -12.24 4.29 -11.21
N LEU A 94 -11.03 4.27 -10.62
CA LEU A 94 -10.24 5.47 -10.37
C LEU A 94 -9.97 6.24 -11.68
N SER A 95 -9.62 5.53 -12.76
CA SER A 95 -9.37 6.17 -14.07
C SER A 95 -10.59 6.83 -14.67
N ALA A 96 -11.79 6.28 -14.39
CA ALA A 96 -13.05 6.86 -14.83
C ALA A 96 -13.46 8.07 -13.98
N ASP A 97 -13.28 7.98 -12.66
CA ASP A 97 -13.70 9.02 -11.72
C ASP A 97 -12.71 10.21 -11.67
N TYR A 98 -11.43 9.98 -12.03
CA TYR A 98 -10.35 11.00 -11.99
C TYR A 98 -9.58 11.05 -13.32
N PRO A 99 -10.20 11.50 -14.41
CA PRO A 99 -9.59 11.48 -15.74
C PRO A 99 -8.37 12.42 -15.89
N GLU A 100 -8.21 13.36 -14.96
CA GLU A 100 -7.07 14.28 -14.87
C GLU A 100 -5.81 13.64 -14.26
N ARG A 101 -5.89 12.39 -13.79
CA ARG A 101 -4.78 11.65 -13.19
C ARG A 101 -4.24 10.55 -14.10
N GLU A 102 -2.98 10.24 -13.91
CA GLU A 102 -2.30 9.08 -14.46
C GLU A 102 -1.87 8.19 -13.30
N PHE A 103 -2.41 6.97 -13.24
CA PHE A 103 -2.20 6.07 -12.11
C PHE A 103 -1.04 5.11 -12.37
N THR A 104 -0.16 4.99 -11.36
CA THR A 104 0.92 3.99 -11.28
C THR A 104 0.65 3.08 -10.11
N LEU A 105 0.58 1.76 -10.34
CA LEU A 105 0.40 0.77 -9.28
C LEU A 105 1.73 0.53 -8.54
N LEU A 106 1.73 0.66 -7.21
CA LEU A 106 2.88 0.36 -6.35
C LEU A 106 2.67 -0.97 -5.64
N ILE A 107 3.61 -1.91 -5.82
CA ILE A 107 3.56 -3.24 -5.18
C ILE A 107 4.94 -3.66 -4.68
N GLY A 108 4.96 -4.49 -3.63
CA GLY A 108 6.18 -5.15 -3.19
C GLY A 108 6.61 -6.29 -4.12
N ALA A 109 7.90 -6.59 -4.12
CA ALA A 109 8.48 -7.69 -4.88
C ALA A 109 7.82 -9.05 -4.56
N ASP A 110 7.39 -9.24 -3.31
CA ASP A 110 6.63 -10.42 -2.86
C ASP A 110 5.27 -10.56 -3.58
N ASN A 111 4.57 -9.45 -3.82
CA ASN A 111 3.34 -9.46 -4.60
C ASN A 111 3.61 -9.67 -6.09
N TRP A 112 4.72 -9.13 -6.63
CA TRP A 112 5.09 -9.36 -8.03
C TRP A 112 5.35 -10.83 -8.32
N THR A 113 5.95 -11.58 -7.41
CA THR A 113 6.22 -13.03 -7.60
C THR A 113 4.96 -13.88 -7.77
N VAL A 114 3.79 -13.37 -7.38
CA VAL A 114 2.48 -14.02 -7.52
C VAL A 114 1.49 -13.19 -8.33
N PHE A 115 1.98 -12.17 -9.04
CA PHE A 115 1.14 -11.20 -9.74
C PHE A 115 0.32 -11.82 -10.87
N ASP A 116 0.83 -12.87 -11.49
CA ASP A 116 0.13 -13.67 -12.52
C ASP A 116 -1.20 -14.26 -12.04
N ARG A 117 -1.37 -14.41 -10.71
CA ARG A 117 -2.60 -14.90 -10.07
C ARG A 117 -3.62 -13.79 -9.77
N TRP A 118 -3.23 -12.54 -9.99
CA TRP A 118 -4.14 -11.43 -9.75
C TRP A 118 -5.24 -11.38 -10.81
N TYR A 119 -6.42 -10.98 -10.38
CA TYR A 119 -7.55 -10.78 -11.28
C TYR A 119 -7.19 -9.76 -12.36
N HIS A 120 -7.26 -10.17 -13.63
CA HIS A 120 -6.87 -9.35 -14.79
C HIS A 120 -5.40 -8.86 -14.76
N ALA A 121 -4.46 -9.67 -14.28
CA ALA A 121 -3.04 -9.30 -14.20
C ALA A 121 -2.46 -8.79 -15.54
N ALA A 122 -2.77 -9.48 -16.65
CA ALA A 122 -2.32 -9.07 -17.98
C ALA A 122 -2.88 -7.70 -18.41
N ASP A 123 -4.14 -7.43 -18.05
CA ASP A 123 -4.78 -6.14 -18.37
C ASP A 123 -4.18 -5.01 -17.53
N ILE A 124 -3.85 -5.27 -16.25
CA ILE A 124 -3.15 -4.29 -15.41
C ILE A 124 -1.80 -3.93 -16.04
N ILE A 125 -1.00 -4.93 -16.43
CA ILE A 125 0.31 -4.72 -17.09
C ILE A 125 0.17 -3.92 -18.38
N ALA A 126 -0.89 -4.19 -19.16
CA ALA A 126 -1.11 -3.54 -20.45
C ALA A 126 -1.53 -2.07 -20.33
N HIS A 127 -2.23 -1.69 -19.25
CA HIS A 127 -2.87 -0.38 -19.14
C HIS A 127 -2.25 0.55 -18.10
N TYR A 128 -1.51 0.02 -17.13
CA TYR A 128 -0.98 0.80 -16.01
C TYR A 128 0.52 0.58 -15.81
N PRO A 129 1.31 1.64 -15.61
CA PRO A 129 2.66 1.51 -15.09
C PRO A 129 2.63 0.81 -13.72
N ILE A 130 3.59 -0.10 -13.51
CA ILE A 130 3.77 -0.78 -12.23
C ILE A 130 5.16 -0.46 -11.68
N ALA A 131 5.20 0.04 -10.46
CA ALA A 131 6.41 0.35 -9.74
C ALA A 131 6.59 -0.65 -8.59
N ILE A 132 7.61 -1.50 -8.70
CA ILE A 132 7.94 -2.52 -7.71
C ILE A 132 8.96 -1.95 -6.72
N TYR A 133 8.76 -2.19 -5.43
CA TYR A 133 9.77 -1.95 -4.40
C TYR A 133 10.31 -3.27 -3.84
N PRO A 134 11.59 -3.32 -3.40
CA PRO A 134 12.21 -4.55 -2.94
C PRO A 134 11.59 -5.06 -1.63
N ARG A 135 11.61 -6.38 -1.48
CA ARG A 135 11.20 -7.10 -0.26
C ARG A 135 12.23 -8.17 0.04
N THR A 136 12.56 -8.33 1.32
CA THR A 136 13.46 -9.39 1.79
C THR A 136 12.93 -10.76 1.35
N GLY A 137 13.80 -11.57 0.75
CA GLY A 137 13.45 -12.92 0.29
C GLY A 137 12.72 -13.00 -1.06
N SER A 138 12.50 -11.87 -1.75
CA SER A 138 11.80 -11.82 -3.05
C SER A 138 12.65 -11.10 -4.12
N PRO A 139 13.73 -11.73 -4.60
CA PRO A 139 14.55 -11.13 -5.65
C PRO A 139 13.78 -11.04 -6.97
N ILE A 140 14.00 -9.96 -7.72
CA ILE A 140 13.38 -9.71 -9.03
C ILE A 140 14.45 -9.73 -10.10
N ASP A 141 14.28 -10.55 -11.12
CA ASP A 141 15.05 -10.46 -12.35
C ASP A 141 14.51 -9.35 -13.24
N THR A 142 15.20 -8.22 -13.25
CA THR A 142 14.79 -7.04 -13.99
C THR A 142 14.83 -7.23 -15.51
N SER A 143 15.59 -8.21 -16.00
CA SER A 143 15.68 -8.50 -17.44
C SER A 143 14.41 -9.11 -18.03
N THR A 144 13.54 -9.67 -17.17
CA THR A 144 12.28 -10.31 -17.55
C THR A 144 11.06 -9.42 -17.37
N LEU A 145 11.24 -8.19 -16.85
CA LEU A 145 10.12 -7.29 -16.59
C LEU A 145 9.52 -6.73 -17.89
N PRO A 146 8.17 -6.68 -17.98
CA PRO A 146 7.49 -5.97 -19.08
C PRO A 146 7.90 -4.49 -19.13
N PRO A 147 7.82 -3.83 -20.29
CA PRO A 147 8.23 -2.42 -20.47
C PRO A 147 7.51 -1.42 -19.54
N THR A 148 6.29 -1.74 -19.11
CA THR A 148 5.48 -0.92 -18.19
C THR A 148 5.80 -1.16 -16.73
N VAL A 149 6.68 -2.11 -16.41
CA VAL A 149 7.00 -2.52 -15.04
C VAL A 149 8.45 -2.18 -14.71
N ARG A 150 8.68 -1.54 -13.56
CA ARG A 150 10.01 -1.16 -13.11
C ARG A 150 10.22 -1.48 -11.64
N LEU A 151 11.42 -1.98 -11.32
CA LEU A 151 11.89 -2.10 -9.96
C LEU A 151 12.63 -0.82 -9.56
N TYR A 152 12.27 -0.26 -8.42
CA TYR A 152 12.91 0.93 -7.83
C TYR A 152 13.60 0.56 -6.53
N ASP A 153 14.86 0.91 -6.38
CA ASP A 153 15.64 0.66 -5.16
C ASP A 153 15.23 1.67 -4.06
N THR A 154 14.17 1.34 -3.35
CA THR A 154 13.71 2.12 -2.20
C THR A 154 14.52 1.85 -0.93
N GLY A 155 15.40 0.86 -0.94
CA GLY A 155 15.95 0.23 0.24
C GLY A 155 15.02 -0.84 0.80
N LEU A 156 15.54 -1.64 1.72
CA LEU A 156 14.79 -2.67 2.45
C LEU A 156 14.32 -2.11 3.80
N TYR A 157 13.07 -2.34 4.12
CA TYR A 157 12.46 -1.96 5.40
C TYR A 157 11.89 -3.20 6.05
N ASP A 158 12.58 -3.73 7.06
CA ASP A 158 12.24 -4.97 7.77
C ASP A 158 11.20 -4.75 8.89
N ILE A 159 10.23 -3.87 8.66
CA ILE A 159 9.10 -3.66 9.55
C ILE A 159 7.88 -4.32 8.93
N SER A 160 7.15 -5.11 9.72
CA SER A 160 5.88 -5.71 9.28
C SER A 160 4.73 -5.36 10.23
N SER A 161 3.51 -5.29 9.68
CA SER A 161 2.32 -5.11 10.52
C SER A 161 2.13 -6.26 11.51
N THR A 162 2.60 -7.47 11.18
CA THR A 162 2.56 -8.63 12.09
C THR A 162 3.45 -8.39 13.30
N GLU A 163 4.69 -7.97 13.09
CA GLU A 163 5.61 -7.61 14.18
C GLU A 163 5.01 -6.52 15.09
N VAL A 164 4.43 -5.47 14.50
CA VAL A 164 3.78 -4.40 15.26
C VAL A 164 2.66 -4.95 16.15
N ARG A 165 1.80 -5.82 15.60
CA ARG A 165 0.69 -6.42 16.38
C ARG A 165 1.19 -7.35 17.48
N GLU A 166 2.18 -8.19 17.20
CA GLU A 166 2.78 -9.11 18.19
C GLU A 166 3.39 -8.35 19.35
N LYS A 167 4.19 -7.33 19.08
CA LYS A 167 4.77 -6.47 20.12
C LYS A 167 3.71 -5.75 20.94
N ALA A 168 2.71 -5.16 20.29
CA ALA A 168 1.61 -4.49 20.98
C ALA A 168 0.85 -5.47 21.91
N ALA A 169 0.53 -6.68 21.41
CA ALA A 169 -0.15 -7.71 22.19
C ALA A 169 0.64 -8.19 23.42
N HIS A 170 1.97 -8.11 23.36
CA HIS A 170 2.84 -8.43 24.51
C HIS A 170 3.14 -7.20 25.40
N GLY A 171 2.55 -6.04 25.13
CA GLY A 171 2.81 -4.80 25.88
C GLY A 171 4.20 -4.22 25.63
N GLU A 172 4.88 -4.64 24.55
CA GLU A 172 6.19 -4.13 24.18
C GLU A 172 6.08 -2.74 23.51
N ASP A 173 7.18 -1.99 23.52
CA ASP A 173 7.22 -0.67 22.88
C ASP A 173 7.19 -0.79 21.35
N VAL A 174 6.28 -0.06 20.73
CA VAL A 174 6.10 0.03 19.27
C VAL A 174 6.47 1.40 18.70
N ALA A 175 6.95 2.33 19.52
CA ALA A 175 7.20 3.72 19.14
C ALA A 175 8.23 3.88 18.00
N GLN A 176 9.13 2.92 17.81
CA GLN A 176 10.11 2.92 16.71
C GLN A 176 9.54 2.31 15.43
N LEU A 177 8.44 1.58 15.50
CA LEU A 177 7.87 0.84 14.38
C LEU A 177 6.76 1.62 13.67
N VAL A 178 6.04 2.46 14.41
CA VAL A 178 4.89 3.21 13.90
C VAL A 178 5.07 4.72 14.11
N PRO A 179 4.40 5.56 13.32
CA PRO A 179 4.38 7.00 13.55
C PRO A 179 3.89 7.35 14.94
N THR A 180 4.47 8.40 15.54
CA THR A 180 4.12 8.86 16.90
C THR A 180 2.63 9.15 17.03
N GLU A 181 1.99 9.63 15.97
CA GLU A 181 0.59 10.00 15.89
C GLU A 181 -0.38 8.84 16.13
N ILE A 182 0.09 7.60 16.02
CA ILE A 182 -0.76 6.41 16.14
C ILE A 182 -0.29 5.41 17.21
N VAL A 183 0.77 5.71 17.97
CA VAL A 183 1.30 4.81 19.01
C VAL A 183 0.21 4.39 20.01
N ASP A 184 -0.58 5.36 20.50
CA ASP A 184 -1.65 5.09 21.46
C ASP A 184 -2.80 4.29 20.86
N ASP A 185 -3.11 4.52 19.56
CA ASP A 185 -4.13 3.74 18.85
C ASP A 185 -3.69 2.29 18.68
N VAL A 186 -2.41 2.09 18.33
CA VAL A 186 -1.85 0.73 18.17
C VAL A 186 -1.92 -0.01 19.51
N LYS A 187 -1.53 0.63 20.62
CA LYS A 187 -1.65 0.03 21.95
C LYS A 187 -3.10 -0.28 22.34
N ARG A 188 -4.03 0.61 22.00
CA ARG A 188 -5.47 0.46 22.31
C ARG A 188 -6.13 -0.67 21.52
N HIS A 189 -5.80 -0.83 20.25
CA HIS A 189 -6.51 -1.73 19.35
C HIS A 189 -5.84 -3.09 19.16
N TYR A 190 -4.54 -3.19 19.44
CA TYR A 190 -3.76 -4.42 19.28
C TYR A 190 -3.08 -4.86 20.58
N GLY A 191 -3.10 -4.04 21.64
CA GLY A 191 -2.64 -4.41 22.97
C GLY A 191 -3.64 -5.33 23.70
N CYS A 192 -3.16 -6.01 24.76
CA CYS A 192 -3.99 -6.80 25.67
C CYS A 192 -4.65 -5.90 26.72
#